data_47feee7c0e4e379fbc1ad7642ee1f1f7
#
_entry.id   47feee7c0e4e379fbc1ad7642ee1f1f7
#
_cell.length_a   1.000
_cell.length_b   1.000
_cell.length_c   1.000
_cell.angle_alpha   90.00
_cell.angle_beta   90.00
_cell.angle_gamma   90.00
#
_symmetry.space_group_name_H-M   'P 1'
#
loop_
_entity.id
_entity.type
_entity.pdbx_description
1 polymer ?
#
loop_
_entity_poly.entity_id
_entity_poly.type
_entity_poly.pdbx_seq_one_letter_code
_entity_poly.pdbx_strand_id
1 'polypeptide(L)'
;LALTAAPMLALCGMVRAEGPQSQPAEPKHIQVQHILVGYGGSLPGKPITRTIEEAKKLAYEILENARKGADFDALVKQHTDDAHPGIYGMSNKGVATAAGEYPRSGMVGAFGDVGFKLKVGEIGIADANPKTSPYGYHIIKRVK
;
A
#
# COMPACT_ATOMS: atom_id res chain seq x y z
N LEU A 1 56.27 -5.92 48.48
CA LEU A 1 54.92 -5.75 47.95
C LEU A 1 55.01 -5.50 46.45
N ALA A 2 54.70 -6.54 45.64
CA ALA A 2 54.67 -6.43 44.19
C ALA A 2 53.21 -6.30 43.75
N LEU A 3 52.86 -5.21 43.06
CA LEU A 3 51.58 -5.02 42.41
C LEU A 3 51.70 -5.59 41.00
N THR A 4 50.93 -6.63 40.71
CA THR A 4 50.80 -7.20 39.36
C THR A 4 49.58 -6.54 38.70
N ALA A 5 49.83 -5.77 37.64
CA ALA A 5 48.81 -5.24 36.76
C ALA A 5 48.39 -6.30 35.71
N ALA A 6 47.12 -6.64 35.67
CA ALA A 6 46.55 -7.50 34.64
C ALA A 6 46.23 -6.69 33.36
N PRO A 7 46.45 -7.20 32.16
CA PRO A 7 46.10 -6.52 30.94
C PRO A 7 44.62 -6.72 30.60
N MET A 8 43.93 -5.61 30.38
CA MET A 8 42.56 -5.56 29.92
C MET A 8 42.51 -5.86 28.41
N LEU A 9 42.01 -7.03 28.03
CA LEU A 9 41.75 -7.37 26.63
C LEU A 9 40.55 -6.57 26.13
N ALA A 10 40.82 -5.63 25.25
CA ALA A 10 39.78 -4.93 24.51
C ALA A 10 39.22 -5.87 23.42
N LEU A 11 37.98 -6.34 23.61
CA LEU A 11 37.22 -7.03 22.59
C LEU A 11 36.78 -5.99 21.53
N CYS A 12 37.53 -5.92 20.44
CA CYS A 12 37.13 -5.14 19.25
C CYS A 12 36.00 -5.89 18.54
N GLY A 13 34.75 -5.48 18.84
CA GLY A 13 33.58 -6.01 18.15
C GLY A 13 33.63 -5.58 16.69
N MET A 14 33.88 -6.53 15.77
CA MET A 14 33.69 -6.30 14.33
C MET A 14 32.21 -6.07 14.07
N VAL A 15 31.81 -4.82 13.88
CA VAL A 15 30.51 -4.46 13.27
C VAL A 15 30.59 -4.92 11.82
N ARG A 16 29.91 -6.03 11.53
CA ARG A 16 29.73 -6.49 10.16
C ARG A 16 28.82 -5.47 9.47
N ALA A 17 29.36 -4.75 8.50
CA ALA A 17 28.56 -3.95 7.60
C ALA A 17 27.65 -4.90 6.81
N GLU A 18 26.36 -4.90 7.13
CA GLU A 18 25.35 -5.54 6.28
C GLU A 18 25.35 -4.80 4.95
N GLY A 19 25.73 -5.49 3.89
CA GLY A 19 25.64 -4.96 2.53
C GLY A 19 24.17 -4.66 2.18
N PRO A 20 23.90 -3.88 1.10
CA PRO A 20 22.55 -3.51 0.72
C PRO A 20 21.70 -4.77 0.58
N GLN A 21 20.75 -4.95 1.50
CA GLN A 21 19.79 -6.04 1.42
C GLN A 21 18.96 -5.82 0.15
N SER A 22 19.12 -6.69 -0.83
CA SER A 22 18.25 -6.70 -2.01
C SER A 22 16.83 -6.89 -1.53
N GLN A 23 15.96 -5.89 -1.83
CA GLN A 23 14.54 -6.04 -1.53
C GLN A 23 14.03 -7.31 -2.21
N PRO A 24 13.17 -8.10 -1.56
CA PRO A 24 12.55 -9.27 -2.19
C PRO A 24 11.90 -8.85 -3.51
N ALA A 25 12.09 -9.65 -4.55
CA ALA A 25 11.45 -9.39 -5.84
C ALA A 25 9.93 -9.27 -5.67
N GLU A 26 9.33 -8.26 -6.31
CA GLU A 26 7.88 -8.11 -6.30
C GLU A 26 7.21 -9.39 -6.87
N PRO A 27 6.02 -9.76 -6.37
CA PRO A 27 5.29 -10.92 -6.86
C PRO A 27 4.88 -10.75 -8.33
N LYS A 28 4.66 -11.87 -9.01
CA LYS A 28 4.19 -11.86 -10.40
C LYS A 28 2.71 -11.51 -10.51
N HIS A 29 1.90 -12.02 -9.60
CA HIS A 29 0.45 -11.82 -9.54
C HIS A 29 0.05 -11.46 -8.11
N ILE A 30 -0.95 -10.59 -7.99
CA ILE A 30 -1.55 -10.20 -6.71
C ILE A 30 -3.06 -10.08 -6.84
N GLN A 31 -3.74 -10.16 -5.71
CA GLN A 31 -5.12 -9.73 -5.58
C GLN A 31 -5.24 -8.73 -4.44
N VAL A 32 -5.94 -7.64 -4.70
CA VAL A 32 -6.19 -6.58 -3.71
C VAL A 32 -7.67 -6.31 -3.60
N GLN A 33 -8.09 -5.80 -2.44
CA GLN A 33 -9.37 -5.15 -2.25
C GLN A 33 -9.11 -3.69 -1.90
N HIS A 34 -9.92 -2.75 -2.40
CA HIS A 34 -9.67 -1.34 -2.16
C HIS A 34 -10.92 -0.52 -1.85
N ILE A 35 -10.68 0.64 -1.27
CA ILE A 35 -11.67 1.70 -1.04
C ILE A 35 -11.17 2.92 -1.80
N LEU A 36 -11.98 3.47 -2.69
CA LEU A 36 -11.70 4.74 -3.36
C LEU A 36 -12.40 5.87 -2.61
N VAL A 37 -11.65 6.88 -2.23
CA VAL A 37 -12.17 8.13 -1.67
C VAL A 37 -11.87 9.27 -2.66
N GLY A 38 -12.86 9.61 -3.46
CA GLY A 38 -12.81 10.70 -4.44
C GLY A 38 -13.05 12.07 -3.82
N TYR A 39 -12.89 13.10 -4.61
CA TYR A 39 -13.19 14.49 -4.26
C TYR A 39 -13.97 15.16 -5.40
N GLY A 40 -14.46 16.36 -5.18
CA GLY A 40 -15.30 17.08 -6.16
C GLY A 40 -14.64 17.15 -7.55
N GLY A 41 -15.30 16.59 -8.56
CA GLY A 41 -14.84 16.56 -9.93
C GLY A 41 -13.83 15.45 -10.26
N SER A 42 -13.36 14.65 -9.29
CA SER A 42 -12.38 13.59 -9.55
C SER A 42 -12.98 12.35 -10.24
N LEU A 43 -14.27 12.13 -10.06
CA LEU A 43 -14.99 10.99 -10.65
C LEU A 43 -16.11 11.49 -11.56
N PRO A 44 -16.00 11.31 -12.89
CA PRO A 44 -17.03 11.71 -13.83
C PRO A 44 -18.40 11.09 -13.49
N GLY A 45 -19.44 11.93 -13.47
CA GLY A 45 -20.82 11.49 -13.22
C GLY A 45 -21.15 11.16 -11.75
N LYS A 46 -20.20 11.30 -10.82
CA LYS A 46 -20.46 11.13 -9.39
C LYS A 46 -20.59 12.49 -8.69
N PRO A 47 -21.70 12.74 -7.96
CA PRO A 47 -21.94 14.02 -7.28
C PRO A 47 -21.18 14.11 -5.94
N ILE A 48 -19.84 14.03 -6.01
CA ILE A 48 -19.00 14.17 -4.83
C ILE A 48 -18.78 15.65 -4.54
N THR A 49 -19.09 16.07 -3.32
CA THR A 49 -18.99 17.48 -2.89
C THR A 49 -17.80 17.76 -1.98
N ARG A 50 -17.18 16.73 -1.40
CA ARG A 50 -16.03 16.92 -0.50
C ARG A 50 -14.83 17.51 -1.23
N THR A 51 -14.09 18.37 -0.55
CA THR A 51 -12.80 18.90 -1.04
C THR A 51 -11.73 17.81 -1.04
N ILE A 52 -10.58 18.09 -1.68
CA ILE A 52 -9.45 17.14 -1.66
C ILE A 52 -8.89 16.97 -0.24
N GLU A 53 -8.92 18.00 0.59
CA GLU A 53 -8.50 17.97 2.00
C GLU A 53 -9.45 17.12 2.84
N GLU A 54 -10.75 17.26 2.64
CA GLU A 54 -11.77 16.42 3.29
C GLU A 54 -11.65 14.96 2.86
N ALA A 55 -11.39 14.70 1.57
CA ALA A 55 -11.14 13.36 1.06
C ALA A 55 -9.88 12.75 1.69
N LYS A 56 -8.81 13.53 1.83
CA LYS A 56 -7.58 13.11 2.51
C LYS A 56 -7.86 12.72 3.95
N LYS A 57 -8.52 13.58 4.71
CA LYS A 57 -8.85 13.31 6.11
C LYS A 57 -9.63 12.01 6.24
N LEU A 58 -10.71 11.86 5.46
CA LEU A 58 -11.53 10.64 5.46
C LEU A 58 -10.72 9.39 5.09
N ALA A 59 -9.88 9.46 4.06
CA ALA A 59 -9.08 8.33 3.62
C ALA A 59 -8.11 7.85 4.70
N TYR A 60 -7.46 8.77 5.41
CA TYR A 60 -6.55 8.42 6.50
C TYR A 60 -7.28 7.91 7.75
N GLU A 61 -8.48 8.41 8.06
CA GLU A 61 -9.35 7.85 9.11
C GLU A 61 -9.76 6.40 8.79
N ILE A 62 -10.14 6.12 7.55
CA ILE A 62 -10.46 4.75 7.10
C ILE A 62 -9.23 3.85 7.19
N LEU A 63 -8.07 4.32 6.72
CA LEU A 63 -6.80 3.59 6.79
C LEU A 63 -6.46 3.20 8.24
N GLU A 64 -6.59 4.14 9.17
CA GLU A 64 -6.33 3.91 10.59
C GLU A 64 -7.29 2.87 11.17
N ASN A 65 -8.58 2.99 10.89
CA ASN A 65 -9.59 2.03 11.35
C ASN A 65 -9.34 0.63 10.78
N ALA A 66 -9.00 0.53 9.51
CA ALA A 66 -8.66 -0.73 8.86
C ALA A 66 -7.43 -1.38 9.49
N ARG A 67 -6.38 -0.61 9.77
CA ARG A 67 -5.16 -1.09 10.44
C ARG A 67 -5.37 -1.50 11.89
N LYS A 68 -6.37 -0.95 12.56
CA LYS A 68 -6.81 -1.35 13.91
C LYS A 68 -7.66 -2.62 13.93
N GLY A 69 -7.95 -3.20 12.75
CA GLY A 69 -8.66 -4.48 12.63
C GLY A 69 -10.14 -4.38 12.29
N ALA A 70 -10.66 -3.21 11.89
CA ALA A 70 -12.01 -3.11 11.37
C ALA A 70 -12.20 -4.01 10.14
N ASP A 71 -13.39 -4.55 9.96
CA ASP A 71 -13.74 -5.36 8.79
C ASP A 71 -13.58 -4.55 7.51
N PHE A 72 -12.65 -4.97 6.66
CA PHE A 72 -12.29 -4.20 5.47
C PHE A 72 -13.40 -4.18 4.43
N ASP A 73 -14.15 -5.30 4.26
CA ASP A 73 -15.28 -5.36 3.34
C ASP A 73 -16.44 -4.44 3.78
N ALA A 74 -16.68 -4.38 5.08
CA ALA A 74 -17.65 -3.42 5.64
C ALA A 74 -17.24 -1.97 5.37
N LEU A 75 -15.94 -1.65 5.51
CA LEU A 75 -15.42 -0.33 5.18
C LEU A 75 -15.53 -0.01 3.67
N VAL A 76 -15.30 -1.00 2.79
CA VAL A 76 -15.53 -0.85 1.34
C VAL A 76 -16.99 -0.48 1.08
N LYS A 77 -17.95 -1.25 1.61
CA LYS A 77 -19.38 -1.00 1.46
C LYS A 77 -19.78 0.39 1.91
N GLN A 78 -19.23 0.85 3.03
CA GLN A 78 -19.61 2.10 3.67
C GLN A 78 -19.01 3.33 2.98
N HIS A 79 -17.79 3.22 2.46
CA HIS A 79 -16.98 4.40 2.13
C HIS A 79 -16.55 4.50 0.68
N THR A 80 -16.59 3.41 -0.11
CA THR A 80 -16.04 3.50 -1.46
C THR A 80 -16.90 4.37 -2.38
N ASP A 81 -16.27 5.26 -3.10
CA ASP A 81 -16.88 5.99 -4.22
C ASP A 81 -16.81 5.18 -5.53
N ASP A 82 -16.15 4.04 -5.53
CA ASP A 82 -16.14 3.04 -6.60
C ASP A 82 -17.24 1.99 -6.34
N ALA A 83 -17.08 0.78 -6.87
CA ALA A 83 -18.02 -0.32 -6.71
C ALA A 83 -17.55 -1.32 -5.65
N HIS A 84 -18.48 -1.82 -4.82
CA HIS A 84 -18.26 -3.00 -3.98
C HIS A 84 -18.32 -4.26 -4.87
N PRO A 85 -17.46 -5.27 -4.66
CA PRO A 85 -16.54 -5.47 -3.55
C PRO A 85 -15.17 -4.80 -3.71
N GLY A 86 -14.85 -4.16 -4.82
CA GLY A 86 -13.58 -3.49 -5.03
C GLY A 86 -12.36 -4.43 -5.05
N ILE A 87 -12.54 -5.66 -5.53
CA ILE A 87 -11.48 -6.67 -5.62
C ILE A 87 -10.92 -6.71 -7.03
N TYR A 88 -9.59 -6.58 -7.13
CA TYR A 88 -8.86 -6.62 -8.41
C TYR A 88 -7.70 -7.60 -8.34
N GLY A 89 -7.64 -8.52 -9.33
CA GLY A 89 -6.44 -9.28 -9.63
C GLY A 89 -5.54 -8.49 -10.58
N MET A 90 -4.23 -8.51 -10.35
CA MET A 90 -3.26 -7.82 -11.19
C MET A 90 -2.05 -8.68 -11.50
N SER A 91 -1.59 -8.63 -12.77
CA SER A 91 -0.28 -9.13 -13.19
C SER A 91 0.76 -8.03 -13.19
N ASN A 92 1.99 -8.33 -12.76
CA ASN A 92 3.09 -7.38 -12.72
C ASN A 92 3.62 -7.04 -14.11
N LYS A 93 4.48 -6.03 -14.21
CA LYS A 93 5.14 -5.61 -15.46
C LYS A 93 5.93 -6.78 -16.04
N GLY A 94 5.75 -7.03 -17.34
CA GLY A 94 6.42 -8.13 -18.04
C GLY A 94 5.90 -9.54 -17.72
N VAL A 95 4.81 -9.65 -16.98
CA VAL A 95 4.15 -10.93 -16.65
C VAL A 95 2.87 -11.07 -17.47
N ALA A 96 2.61 -12.27 -18.00
CA ALA A 96 1.37 -12.55 -18.71
C ALA A 96 0.17 -12.40 -17.79
N THR A 97 -0.88 -11.70 -18.29
CA THR A 97 -2.11 -11.47 -17.54
C THR A 97 -2.97 -12.73 -17.56
N ALA A 98 -3.35 -13.23 -16.39
CA ALA A 98 -4.24 -14.38 -16.27
C ALA A 98 -5.71 -13.95 -16.44
N ALA A 99 -6.60 -14.94 -16.63
CA ALA A 99 -8.03 -14.68 -16.74
C ALA A 99 -8.57 -13.99 -15.47
N GLY A 100 -9.32 -12.91 -15.65
CA GLY A 100 -9.88 -12.12 -14.53
C GLY A 100 -8.91 -11.13 -13.89
N GLU A 101 -7.69 -11.01 -14.38
CA GLU A 101 -6.71 -10.02 -13.96
C GLU A 101 -6.64 -8.83 -14.91
N TYR A 102 -6.08 -7.75 -14.39
CA TYR A 102 -5.68 -6.57 -15.15
C TYR A 102 -4.15 -6.45 -15.17
N PRO A 103 -3.54 -6.05 -16.29
CA PRO A 103 -2.11 -5.75 -16.29
C PRO A 103 -1.85 -4.50 -15.43
N ARG A 104 -0.81 -4.51 -14.60
CA ARG A 104 -0.42 -3.35 -13.78
C ARG A 104 -0.29 -2.07 -14.60
N SER A 105 0.18 -2.17 -15.83
CA SER A 105 0.32 -1.03 -16.74
C SER A 105 -1.01 -0.41 -17.17
N GLY A 106 -2.12 -1.12 -17.05
CA GLY A 106 -3.48 -0.65 -17.34
C GLY A 106 -4.21 -0.07 -16.12
N MET A 107 -3.60 -0.16 -14.94
CA MET A 107 -4.18 0.36 -13.70
C MET A 107 -3.65 1.75 -13.38
N VAL A 108 -4.34 2.45 -12.47
CA VAL A 108 -3.83 3.70 -11.86
C VAL A 108 -2.44 3.44 -11.29
N GLY A 109 -1.45 4.24 -11.69
CA GLY A 109 -0.04 3.97 -11.40
C GLY A 109 0.25 3.81 -9.92
N ALA A 110 -0.19 4.75 -9.08
CA ALA A 110 0.00 4.69 -7.63
C ALA A 110 -0.71 3.49 -6.99
N PHE A 111 -1.86 3.07 -7.53
CA PHE A 111 -2.58 1.89 -7.07
C PHE A 111 -1.75 0.61 -7.25
N GLY A 112 -1.20 0.40 -8.44
CA GLY A 112 -0.31 -0.72 -8.72
C GLY A 112 0.97 -0.67 -7.88
N ASP A 113 1.59 0.50 -7.77
CA ASP A 113 2.84 0.68 -7.03
C ASP A 113 2.70 0.37 -5.53
N VAL A 114 1.58 0.73 -4.92
CA VAL A 114 1.27 0.36 -3.53
C VAL A 114 0.93 -1.13 -3.44
N GLY A 115 0.01 -1.62 -4.28
CA GLY A 115 -0.48 -3.00 -4.20
C GLY A 115 0.63 -4.05 -4.28
N PHE A 116 1.59 -3.89 -5.20
CA PHE A 116 2.70 -4.84 -5.39
C PHE A 116 3.75 -4.81 -4.27
N LYS A 117 3.85 -3.72 -3.51
CA LYS A 117 4.76 -3.61 -2.36
C LYS A 117 4.20 -4.18 -1.05
N LEU A 118 2.88 -4.26 -0.94
CA LEU A 118 2.23 -4.79 0.25
C LEU A 118 2.47 -6.30 0.38
N LYS A 119 2.65 -6.78 1.60
CA LYS A 119 2.56 -8.21 1.94
C LYS A 119 1.09 -8.61 2.02
N VAL A 120 0.80 -9.91 1.88
CA VAL A 120 -0.57 -10.43 2.07
C VAL A 120 -1.08 -10.05 3.46
N GLY A 121 -2.27 -9.44 3.51
CA GLY A 121 -2.90 -8.93 4.73
C GLY A 121 -2.52 -7.49 5.08
N GLU A 122 -1.46 -6.92 4.50
CA GLU A 122 -1.09 -5.52 4.74
C GLU A 122 -2.06 -4.55 4.06
N ILE A 123 -2.18 -3.37 4.67
CA ILE A 123 -3.03 -2.28 4.20
C ILE A 123 -2.15 -1.04 4.01
N GLY A 124 -2.24 -0.45 2.81
CA GLY A 124 -1.56 0.78 2.45
C GLY A 124 -2.49 1.79 1.82
N ILE A 125 -1.95 2.94 1.46
CA ILE A 125 -2.68 4.01 0.80
C ILE A 125 -1.89 4.53 -0.41
N ALA A 126 -2.60 4.75 -1.52
CA ALA A 126 -2.13 5.54 -2.65
C ALA A 126 -2.79 6.91 -2.56
N ASP A 127 -1.97 7.94 -2.34
CA ASP A 127 -2.46 9.32 -2.21
C ASP A 127 -2.97 9.86 -3.55
N ALA A 128 -3.95 10.74 -3.48
CA ALA A 128 -4.45 11.45 -4.66
C ALA A 128 -3.33 12.26 -5.31
N ASN A 129 -3.22 12.13 -6.62
CA ASN A 129 -2.22 12.84 -7.43
C ASN A 129 -2.75 13.02 -8.86
N PRO A 130 -2.68 14.19 -9.47
CA PRO A 130 -3.24 14.43 -10.81
C PRO A 130 -2.70 13.49 -11.90
N LYS A 131 -1.47 12.97 -11.75
CA LYS A 131 -0.82 12.10 -12.75
C LYS A 131 -0.92 10.62 -12.41
N THR A 132 -0.74 10.26 -11.14
CA THR A 132 -0.56 8.86 -10.72
C THR A 132 -1.74 8.28 -9.97
N SER A 133 -2.68 9.12 -9.47
CA SER A 133 -3.91 8.74 -8.79
C SER A 133 -4.99 9.82 -8.96
N PRO A 134 -5.48 10.05 -10.19
CA PRO A 134 -6.36 11.19 -10.50
C PRO A 134 -7.76 11.08 -9.89
N TYR A 135 -8.21 9.88 -9.57
CA TYR A 135 -9.56 9.63 -9.07
C TYR A 135 -9.71 9.88 -7.56
N GLY A 136 -8.62 9.97 -6.80
CA GLY A 136 -8.63 10.18 -5.37
C GLY A 136 -7.62 9.31 -4.61
N TYR A 137 -7.95 9.08 -3.33
CA TYR A 137 -7.16 8.25 -2.42
C TYR A 137 -7.64 6.81 -2.51
N HIS A 138 -6.71 5.86 -2.65
CA HIS A 138 -7.01 4.43 -2.63
C HIS A 138 -6.44 3.80 -1.36
N ILE A 139 -7.31 3.31 -0.48
CA ILE A 139 -6.91 2.45 0.64
C ILE A 139 -6.93 1.01 0.12
N ILE A 140 -5.79 0.33 0.17
CA ILE A 140 -5.56 -0.93 -0.53
C ILE A 140 -5.15 -1.99 0.48
N LYS A 141 -5.87 -3.10 0.50
CA LYS A 141 -5.51 -4.30 1.26
C LYS A 141 -5.08 -5.38 0.29
N ARG A 142 -3.88 -5.96 0.48
CA ARG A 142 -3.48 -7.12 -0.30
C ARG A 142 -4.12 -8.38 0.27
N VAL A 143 -4.85 -9.14 -0.59
CA VAL A 143 -5.58 -10.37 -0.18
C VAL A 143 -4.92 -11.65 -0.69
N LYS A 144 -4.11 -11.56 -1.77
CA LYS A 144 -3.28 -12.67 -2.30
C LYS A 144 -1.98 -12.15 -2.89
#